data_f020103d23612f951d93307507f90681
#
_entry.id   f020103d23612f951d93307507f90681
#
_cell.length_a   1.000
_cell.length_b   1.000
_cell.length_c   1.000
_cell.angle_alpha   90.00
_cell.angle_beta   90.00
_cell.angle_gamma   90.00
#
_symmetry.space_group_name_H-M   'P 1'
#
loop_
_entity.id
_entity.type
_entity.pdbx_description
1 polymer ?
#
loop_
_entity_poly.entity_id
_entity_poly.type
_entity_poly.pdbx_seq_one_letter_code
_entity_poly.pdbx_strand_id
1 'polypeptide(L)'
;GIDTENLPIIAFPHYEGNSKVDEGQQWHDFINKFEPQTENYYPDVDDIWTIIFTSGTTGASKGAVIKYESLMNTREIHEAYNPLAIDVGGDNRFISYLPLNHIFERICIEWTALRYGGSISFVESLETFGQNLAEIKPTTFQGVPRIYTKFQEKILSKMSQKKLNIFLKIPLVSSLIKKKLQAALGLTEVRVVVSGAAALPVSLIDWYKTIGIYIFNGYGMTENCCVCTALDPYQPLGVGSVGTVSSPSVKLKITDEGEICMTGPFLLDSYYKNEEVTNETLKDGWLHTGDLGHIDDDGFLYVTGRVKDIFKTSKGKYIEPSVLESYFGNITE
;
A
#
# COMPACT_ATOMS: atom_id res chain seq x y z
N GLY A 1 3.49 16.75 21.81
CA GLY A 1 4.92 16.63 21.56
C GLY A 1 5.46 15.39 22.26
N ILE A 2 6.45 14.75 21.70
CA ILE A 2 7.19 13.67 22.37
C ILE A 2 8.11 14.36 23.38
N ASP A 3 8.08 13.91 24.64
CA ASP A 3 9.05 14.32 25.64
C ASP A 3 10.41 13.70 25.25
N THR A 4 11.33 14.55 24.79
CA THR A 4 12.66 14.12 24.32
C THR A 4 13.73 14.34 25.37
N GLU A 5 13.41 14.86 26.57
CA GLU A 5 14.42 15.20 27.60
C GLU A 5 15.27 14.00 28.04
N ASN A 6 14.75 12.78 27.89
CA ASN A 6 15.43 11.55 28.29
C ASN A 6 15.70 10.56 27.13
N LEU A 7 15.46 10.97 25.87
CA LEU A 7 15.70 10.12 24.71
C LEU A 7 16.98 10.54 23.98
N PRO A 8 17.86 9.61 23.60
CA PRO A 8 19.00 9.93 22.76
C PRO A 8 18.52 10.36 21.37
N ILE A 9 18.90 11.57 20.96
CA ILE A 9 18.63 12.08 19.62
C ILE A 9 19.84 11.78 18.74
N ILE A 10 19.60 11.02 17.64
CA ILE A 10 20.63 10.71 16.64
C ILE A 10 20.18 11.36 15.33
N ALA A 11 20.97 12.30 14.84
CA ALA A 11 20.72 13.04 13.63
C ALA A 11 21.34 12.30 12.42
N PHE A 12 20.51 11.90 11.46
CA PHE A 12 20.98 11.37 10.19
C PHE A 12 21.39 12.52 9.26
N PRO A 13 22.47 12.36 8.47
CA PRO A 13 22.82 13.35 7.46
C PRO A 13 21.71 13.40 6.41
N HIS A 14 21.34 14.60 6.02
CA HIS A 14 20.47 14.77 4.87
C HIS A 14 21.23 14.38 3.59
N TYR A 15 20.49 13.99 2.55
CA TYR A 15 21.02 13.62 1.24
C TYR A 15 22.04 14.63 0.65
N GLU A 16 21.83 15.93 0.87
CA GLU A 16 22.75 17.01 0.44
C GLU A 16 23.87 17.33 1.45
N GLY A 17 24.04 16.50 2.47
CA GLY A 17 25.02 16.74 3.55
C GLY A 17 24.62 17.83 4.55
N ASN A 18 23.43 18.40 4.41
CA ASN A 18 22.88 19.43 5.28
C ASN A 18 21.88 18.80 6.27
N SER A 19 22.38 18.17 7.32
CA SER A 19 21.51 17.91 8.46
C SER A 19 21.15 19.25 9.10
N LYS A 20 19.88 19.64 9.07
CA LYS A 20 19.39 20.82 9.77
C LYS A 20 19.11 20.55 11.26
N VAL A 21 19.45 19.36 11.73
CA VAL A 21 19.30 18.98 13.13
C VAL A 21 20.61 19.29 13.84
N ASP A 22 20.65 20.45 14.46
CA ASP A 22 21.81 20.89 15.26
C ASP A 22 21.81 20.24 16.67
N GLU A 23 20.71 19.61 17.05
CA GLU A 23 20.53 18.94 18.33
C GLU A 23 20.80 17.44 18.20
N GLY A 24 21.44 16.89 19.24
CA GLY A 24 21.73 15.47 19.32
C GLY A 24 23.08 15.07 18.73
N GLN A 25 23.30 13.76 18.67
CA GLN A 25 24.53 13.17 18.18
C GLN A 25 24.41 12.85 16.69
N GLN A 26 25.43 13.22 15.90
CA GLN A 26 25.46 12.87 14.49
C GLN A 26 25.59 11.35 14.29
N TRP A 27 24.89 10.83 13.27
CA TRP A 27 24.86 9.40 12.97
C TRP A 27 26.24 8.74 12.89
N HIS A 28 27.17 9.33 12.12
CA HIS A 28 28.50 8.78 11.95
C HIS A 28 29.29 8.77 13.27
N ASP A 29 29.16 9.82 14.08
CA ASP A 29 29.82 9.90 15.40
C ASP A 29 29.20 8.91 16.39
N PHE A 30 27.91 8.57 16.19
CA PHE A 30 27.24 7.56 17.00
C PHE A 30 27.72 6.16 16.65
N ILE A 31 27.65 5.75 15.39
CA ILE A 31 27.99 4.38 14.96
C ILE A 31 29.46 4.07 15.14
N ASN A 32 30.37 5.04 14.94
CA ASN A 32 31.82 4.85 15.10
C ASN A 32 32.25 4.57 16.55
N LYS A 33 31.34 4.61 17.53
CA LYS A 33 31.61 4.22 18.91
C LYS A 33 31.48 2.73 19.12
N PHE A 34 30.93 2.00 18.17
CA PHE A 34 30.63 0.59 18.30
C PHE A 34 31.51 -0.20 17.35
N GLU A 35 31.99 -1.35 17.81
CA GLU A 35 32.59 -2.32 16.93
C GLU A 35 31.52 -2.98 16.04
N PRO A 36 31.86 -3.37 14.81
CA PRO A 36 30.95 -4.14 13.97
C PRO A 36 30.48 -5.41 14.67
N GLN A 37 29.19 -5.70 14.57
CA GLN A 37 28.65 -6.94 15.12
C GLN A 37 29.26 -8.15 14.41
N THR A 38 29.88 -9.06 15.17
CA THR A 38 30.54 -10.26 14.64
C THR A 38 29.65 -11.49 14.61
N GLU A 39 28.58 -11.49 15.40
CA GLU A 39 27.60 -12.58 15.45
C GLU A 39 26.27 -12.12 14.89
N ASN A 40 25.65 -12.96 14.07
CA ASN A 40 24.31 -12.68 13.57
C ASN A 40 23.28 -12.95 14.66
N TYR A 41 22.40 -12.00 14.92
CA TYR A 41 21.21 -12.24 15.71
C TYR A 41 20.12 -12.80 14.80
N TYR A 42 19.54 -13.92 15.19
CA TYR A 42 18.41 -14.53 14.51
C TYR A 42 17.19 -14.39 15.42
N PRO A 43 16.23 -13.54 15.06
CA PRO A 43 15.02 -13.38 15.87
C PRO A 43 14.18 -14.65 15.85
N ASP A 44 13.53 -14.94 16.96
CA ASP A 44 12.50 -15.96 17.02
C ASP A 44 11.20 -15.47 16.34
N VAL A 45 10.36 -16.40 15.92
CA VAL A 45 9.08 -16.08 15.25
C VAL A 45 8.14 -15.26 16.17
N ASP A 46 8.26 -15.45 17.47
CA ASP A 46 7.53 -14.74 18.51
C ASP A 46 8.07 -13.33 18.82
N ASP A 47 9.28 -12.99 18.35
CA ASP A 47 9.84 -11.67 18.55
C ASP A 47 9.04 -10.61 17.78
N ILE A 48 9.01 -9.40 18.33
CA ILE A 48 8.38 -8.25 17.66
C ILE A 48 9.27 -7.83 16.49
N TRP A 49 8.71 -7.89 15.29
CA TRP A 49 9.36 -7.31 14.11
C TRP A 49 9.24 -5.78 14.11
N THR A 50 8.03 -5.27 14.35
CA THR A 50 7.79 -3.83 14.32
C THR A 50 6.53 -3.45 15.09
N ILE A 51 6.50 -2.18 15.52
CA ILE A 51 5.29 -1.53 16.02
C ILE A 51 4.98 -0.37 15.10
N ILE A 52 3.84 -0.44 14.40
CA ILE A 52 3.40 0.61 13.47
C ILE A 52 2.23 1.36 14.09
N PHE A 53 2.40 2.67 14.27
CA PHE A 53 1.34 3.52 14.79
C PHE A 53 0.38 3.90 13.67
N THR A 54 -0.89 3.52 13.84
CA THR A 54 -2.00 3.88 12.97
C THR A 54 -2.83 4.99 13.58
N SER A 55 -3.45 5.82 12.73
CA SER A 55 -4.41 6.82 13.19
C SER A 55 -5.66 6.11 13.70
N GLY A 56 -5.82 6.06 15.02
CA GLY A 56 -7.03 5.51 15.63
C GLY A 56 -8.26 6.36 15.29
N THR A 57 -9.38 5.70 15.07
CA THR A 57 -10.69 6.34 14.85
C THR A 57 -11.17 7.17 16.07
N THR A 58 -10.53 7.00 17.23
CA THR A 58 -10.77 7.78 18.46
C THR A 58 -9.86 8.98 18.62
N GLY A 59 -9.02 9.29 17.61
CA GLY A 59 -8.07 10.40 17.64
C GLY A 59 -6.71 10.09 18.26
N ALA A 60 -6.59 9.06 19.11
CA ALA A 60 -5.30 8.61 19.63
C ALA A 60 -4.65 7.57 18.70
N SER A 61 -3.37 7.72 18.41
CA SER A 61 -2.62 6.74 17.62
C SER A 61 -2.49 5.41 18.37
N LYS A 62 -2.64 4.30 17.65
CA LYS A 62 -2.54 2.94 18.17
C LYS A 62 -1.34 2.23 17.54
N GLY A 63 -0.49 1.64 18.34
CA GLY A 63 0.68 0.90 17.87
C GLY A 63 0.34 -0.56 17.59
N ALA A 64 0.14 -0.93 16.34
CA ALA A 64 -0.05 -2.32 15.94
C ALA A 64 1.27 -3.09 16.08
N VAL A 65 1.29 -4.10 16.92
CA VAL A 65 2.45 -4.98 17.15
C VAL A 65 2.41 -6.11 16.14
N ILE A 66 3.45 -6.20 15.32
CA ILE A 66 3.58 -7.25 14.31
C ILE A 66 4.81 -8.09 14.66
N LYS A 67 4.62 -9.39 14.82
CA LYS A 67 5.67 -10.37 15.08
C LYS A 67 6.32 -10.87 13.79
N TYR A 68 7.49 -11.46 13.93
CA TYR A 68 8.16 -12.14 12.81
C TYR A 68 7.33 -13.29 12.25
N GLU A 69 6.52 -13.97 13.07
CA GLU A 69 5.58 -15.01 12.60
C GLU A 69 4.65 -14.47 11.50
N SER A 70 3.95 -13.37 11.78
CA SER A 70 3.02 -12.76 10.82
C SER A 70 3.75 -12.33 9.54
N LEU A 71 4.95 -11.75 9.68
CA LEU A 71 5.79 -11.37 8.55
C LEU A 71 6.22 -12.57 7.72
N MET A 72 6.69 -13.65 8.36
CA MET A 72 7.15 -14.85 7.67
C MET A 72 6.02 -15.56 6.92
N ASN A 73 4.81 -15.53 7.46
CA ASN A 73 3.64 -16.11 6.83
C ASN A 73 3.23 -15.38 5.54
N THR A 74 3.63 -14.10 5.35
CA THR A 74 3.40 -13.39 4.07
C THR A 74 4.10 -14.08 2.89
N ARG A 75 5.06 -14.98 3.15
CA ARG A 75 5.72 -15.81 2.14
C ARG A 75 4.72 -16.64 1.33
N GLU A 76 3.70 -17.17 1.98
CA GLU A 76 2.68 -18.00 1.34
C GLU A 76 2.02 -17.30 0.15
N ILE A 77 1.80 -15.98 0.24
CA ILE A 77 1.18 -15.20 -0.83
C ILE A 77 2.07 -15.18 -2.08
N HIS A 78 3.36 -14.92 -1.86
CA HIS A 78 4.32 -14.87 -2.96
C HIS A 78 4.52 -16.25 -3.60
N GLU A 79 4.54 -17.30 -2.81
CA GLU A 79 4.68 -18.68 -3.30
C GLU A 79 3.43 -19.14 -4.06
N ALA A 80 2.24 -18.74 -3.60
CA ALA A 80 1.00 -19.16 -4.23
C ALA A 80 0.60 -18.31 -5.45
N TYR A 81 0.79 -16.98 -5.38
CA TYR A 81 0.22 -16.04 -6.36
C TYR A 81 1.22 -15.06 -6.96
N ASN A 82 2.37 -14.82 -6.30
CA ASN A 82 3.38 -13.83 -6.69
C ASN A 82 2.78 -12.49 -7.16
N PRO A 83 1.95 -11.82 -6.35
CA PRO A 83 1.18 -10.64 -6.77
C PRO A 83 2.05 -9.43 -7.12
N LEU A 84 3.32 -9.43 -6.69
CA LEU A 84 4.30 -8.38 -7.01
C LEU A 84 5.19 -8.75 -8.20
N ALA A 85 4.91 -9.88 -8.87
CA ALA A 85 5.67 -10.38 -10.01
C ALA A 85 7.20 -10.41 -9.75
N ILE A 86 7.59 -10.90 -8.58
CA ILE A 86 8.98 -11.01 -8.17
C ILE A 86 9.66 -12.11 -8.99
N ASP A 87 10.84 -11.80 -9.50
CA ASP A 87 11.73 -12.75 -10.16
C ASP A 87 12.79 -13.21 -9.15
N VAL A 88 12.59 -14.38 -8.56
CA VAL A 88 13.49 -14.88 -7.51
C VAL A 88 14.87 -15.14 -8.09
N GLY A 89 15.87 -14.40 -7.57
CA GLY A 89 17.24 -14.42 -8.08
C GLY A 89 17.48 -13.60 -9.37
N GLY A 90 16.45 -12.92 -9.88
CA GLY A 90 16.53 -12.05 -11.04
C GLY A 90 16.64 -10.56 -10.70
N ASP A 91 16.42 -9.73 -11.72
CA ASP A 91 16.46 -8.28 -11.58
C ASP A 91 15.15 -7.75 -10.98
N ASN A 92 15.17 -7.42 -9.69
CA ASN A 92 14.07 -6.78 -8.99
C ASN A 92 14.49 -5.36 -8.58
N ARG A 93 13.84 -4.36 -9.14
CA ARG A 93 14.07 -2.94 -8.85
C ARG A 93 12.82 -2.35 -8.21
N PHE A 94 13.00 -1.83 -7.00
CA PHE A 94 11.95 -1.18 -6.21
C PHE A 94 12.24 0.31 -6.10
N ILE A 95 11.18 1.11 -6.07
CA ILE A 95 11.25 2.53 -5.75
C ILE A 95 10.52 2.79 -4.43
N SER A 96 11.24 3.34 -3.45
CA SER A 96 10.73 3.67 -2.13
C SER A 96 10.42 5.17 -2.05
N TYR A 97 9.19 5.53 -1.74
CA TYR A 97 8.74 6.92 -1.64
C TYR A 97 7.64 7.14 -0.61
N LEU A 98 6.99 6.09 -0.13
CA LEU A 98 6.09 6.19 1.01
C LEU A 98 6.88 6.15 2.32
N PRO A 99 6.35 6.71 3.40
CA PRO A 99 7.03 6.64 4.68
C PRO A 99 7.18 5.19 5.17
N LEU A 100 8.35 4.83 5.72
CA LEU A 100 8.61 3.50 6.29
C LEU A 100 7.77 3.19 7.54
N ASN A 101 7.06 4.14 8.10
CA ASN A 101 6.06 3.90 9.13
C ASN A 101 4.70 3.43 8.56
N HIS A 102 4.59 3.23 7.24
CA HIS A 102 3.41 2.67 6.60
C HIS A 102 3.65 1.21 6.21
N ILE A 103 2.75 0.33 6.62
CA ILE A 103 2.91 -1.12 6.40
C ILE A 103 3.05 -1.50 4.92
N PHE A 104 2.38 -0.77 4.01
CA PHE A 104 2.46 -1.01 2.57
C PHE A 104 3.89 -0.87 2.05
N GLU A 105 4.63 0.17 2.49
CA GLU A 105 6.04 0.36 2.16
C GLU A 105 6.91 -0.73 2.79
N ARG A 106 6.66 -1.04 4.08
CA ARG A 106 7.43 -2.03 4.83
C ARG A 106 7.32 -3.44 4.25
N ILE A 107 6.13 -3.86 3.84
CA ILE A 107 5.90 -5.21 3.31
C ILE A 107 6.23 -5.26 1.82
N CYS A 108 5.64 -4.37 1.01
CA CYS A 108 5.72 -4.51 -0.46
C CYS A 108 7.07 -4.08 -1.04
N ILE A 109 7.81 -3.22 -0.34
CA ILE A 109 9.12 -2.76 -0.80
C ILE A 109 10.23 -3.36 0.05
N GLU A 110 10.31 -2.93 1.33
CA GLU A 110 11.45 -3.27 2.20
C GLU A 110 11.57 -4.78 2.41
N TRP A 111 10.53 -5.41 2.96
CA TRP A 111 10.56 -6.84 3.24
C TRP A 111 10.71 -7.68 1.97
N THR A 112 9.99 -7.32 0.90
CA THR A 112 10.05 -8.06 -0.36
C THR A 112 11.46 -8.00 -0.97
N ALA A 113 12.11 -6.84 -0.97
CA ALA A 113 13.48 -6.70 -1.48
C ALA A 113 14.49 -7.48 -0.62
N LEU A 114 14.36 -7.43 0.71
CA LEU A 114 15.21 -8.18 1.63
C LEU A 114 15.02 -9.70 1.49
N ARG A 115 13.78 -10.13 1.31
CA ARG A 115 13.43 -11.56 1.25
C ARG A 115 13.81 -12.23 -0.05
N TYR A 116 13.61 -11.58 -1.18
CA TYR A 116 13.75 -12.18 -2.51
C TYR A 116 14.91 -11.64 -3.32
N GLY A 117 15.63 -10.67 -2.78
CA GLY A 117 16.70 -9.96 -3.46
C GLY A 117 16.18 -8.88 -4.39
N GLY A 118 16.93 -7.79 -4.47
CA GLY A 118 16.60 -6.66 -5.32
C GLY A 118 17.30 -5.39 -4.86
N SER A 119 17.18 -4.34 -5.68
CA SER A 119 17.64 -3.01 -5.33
C SER A 119 16.47 -2.13 -4.89
N ILE A 120 16.66 -1.35 -3.83
CA ILE A 120 15.72 -0.32 -3.39
C ILE A 120 16.35 1.03 -3.70
N SER A 121 15.65 1.84 -4.50
CA SER A 121 16.03 3.23 -4.77
C SER A 121 15.07 4.16 -4.04
N PHE A 122 15.61 5.08 -3.25
CA PHE A 122 14.83 6.06 -2.52
C PHE A 122 14.62 7.31 -3.37
N VAL A 123 13.40 7.84 -3.34
CA VAL A 123 13.06 9.09 -4.03
C VAL A 123 13.66 10.27 -3.27
N GLU A 124 14.31 11.17 -3.98
CA GLU A 124 14.93 12.36 -3.38
C GLU A 124 13.89 13.34 -2.83
N SER A 125 12.85 13.61 -3.64
CA SER A 125 11.78 14.54 -3.29
C SER A 125 10.52 14.27 -4.11
N LEU A 126 9.40 14.87 -3.73
CA LEU A 126 8.16 14.79 -4.51
C LEU A 126 8.28 15.51 -5.86
N GLU A 127 9.13 16.52 -5.97
CA GLU A 127 9.40 17.28 -7.19
C GLU A 127 10.17 16.43 -8.21
N THR A 128 11.16 15.66 -7.75
CA THR A 128 12.01 14.80 -8.60
C THR A 128 11.40 13.41 -8.83
N PHE A 129 10.30 13.06 -8.17
CA PHE A 129 9.69 11.73 -8.22
C PHE A 129 9.54 11.16 -9.63
N GLY A 130 9.02 11.96 -10.56
CA GLY A 130 8.83 11.52 -11.94
C GLY A 130 10.14 11.29 -12.70
N GLN A 131 11.19 12.02 -12.37
CA GLN A 131 12.53 11.85 -12.92
C GLN A 131 13.17 10.59 -12.34
N ASN A 132 13.17 10.45 -11.02
CA ASN A 132 13.70 9.28 -10.35
C ASN A 132 13.01 7.98 -10.84
N LEU A 133 11.69 8.00 -11.04
CA LEU A 133 10.96 6.86 -11.59
C LEU A 133 11.42 6.49 -13.02
N ALA A 134 11.67 7.49 -13.86
CA ALA A 134 12.15 7.27 -15.23
C ALA A 134 13.60 6.76 -15.28
N GLU A 135 14.44 7.12 -14.31
CA GLU A 135 15.82 6.66 -14.17
C GLU A 135 15.89 5.23 -13.65
N ILE A 136 15.15 4.94 -12.59
CA ILE A 136 15.13 3.65 -11.89
C ILE A 136 14.48 2.56 -12.75
N LYS A 137 13.39 2.88 -13.45
CA LYS A 137 12.56 1.94 -14.21
C LYS A 137 12.23 0.69 -13.37
N PRO A 138 11.45 0.85 -12.30
CA PRO A 138 11.16 -0.25 -11.38
C PRO A 138 10.50 -1.42 -12.12
N THR A 139 10.78 -2.64 -11.65
CA THR A 139 10.17 -3.85 -12.20
C THR A 139 8.82 -4.17 -11.56
N THR A 140 8.57 -3.60 -10.38
CA THR A 140 7.28 -3.58 -9.71
C THR A 140 7.01 -2.18 -9.19
N PHE A 141 5.80 -1.66 -9.39
CA PHE A 141 5.44 -0.30 -8.97
C PHE A 141 4.19 -0.34 -8.10
N GLN A 142 4.35 0.14 -6.86
CA GLN A 142 3.26 0.28 -5.91
C GLN A 142 2.90 1.77 -5.79
N GLY A 143 1.63 2.08 -6.01
CA GLY A 143 1.13 3.44 -5.93
C GLY A 143 -0.14 3.54 -5.11
N VAL A 144 -0.29 4.67 -4.42
CA VAL A 144 -1.59 5.05 -3.85
C VAL A 144 -2.43 5.75 -4.92
N PRO A 145 -3.77 5.73 -4.84
CA PRO A 145 -4.65 6.30 -5.88
C PRO A 145 -4.28 7.71 -6.32
N ARG A 146 -3.87 8.57 -5.37
CA ARG A 146 -3.47 9.96 -5.66
C ARG A 146 -2.28 10.06 -6.62
N ILE A 147 -1.35 9.11 -6.62
CA ILE A 147 -0.22 9.10 -7.56
C ILE A 147 -0.71 8.83 -8.97
N TYR A 148 -1.61 7.87 -9.14
CA TYR A 148 -2.22 7.58 -10.44
C TYR A 148 -3.03 8.76 -10.97
N THR A 149 -3.81 9.43 -10.14
CA THR A 149 -4.51 10.67 -10.52
C THR A 149 -3.54 11.74 -11.00
N LYS A 150 -2.47 12.01 -10.25
CA LYS A 150 -1.45 12.99 -10.65
C LYS A 150 -0.76 12.63 -11.97
N PHE A 151 -0.50 11.35 -12.22
CA PHE A 151 0.09 10.91 -13.48
C PHE A 151 -0.89 11.12 -14.64
N GLN A 152 -2.17 10.80 -14.47
CA GLN A 152 -3.21 11.07 -15.46
C GLN A 152 -3.30 12.56 -15.76
N GLU A 153 -3.41 13.40 -14.75
CA GLU A 153 -3.45 14.87 -14.88
C GLU A 153 -2.24 15.40 -15.65
N LYS A 154 -1.03 14.93 -15.33
CA LYS A 154 0.20 15.31 -16.00
C LYS A 154 0.23 14.91 -17.48
N ILE A 155 -0.36 13.78 -17.83
CA ILE A 155 -0.49 13.36 -19.23
C ILE A 155 -1.53 14.24 -19.94
N LEU A 156 -2.69 14.46 -19.32
CA LEU A 156 -3.79 15.22 -19.88
C LEU A 156 -3.49 16.72 -20.00
N SER A 157 -2.60 17.26 -19.17
CA SER A 157 -2.10 18.65 -19.33
C SER A 157 -1.26 18.85 -20.60
N LYS A 158 -0.61 17.78 -21.08
CA LYS A 158 0.19 17.80 -22.31
C LYS A 158 -0.60 17.39 -23.56
N MET A 159 -1.65 16.60 -23.40
CA MET A 159 -2.44 16.06 -24.49
C MET A 159 -3.91 15.88 -24.03
N SER A 160 -4.84 16.63 -24.62
CA SER A 160 -6.26 16.51 -24.24
C SER A 160 -6.79 15.08 -24.43
N GLN A 161 -7.75 14.68 -23.60
CA GLN A 161 -8.38 13.35 -23.67
C GLN A 161 -8.94 13.04 -25.06
N LYS A 162 -9.55 14.02 -25.74
CA LYS A 162 -10.07 13.84 -27.11
C LYS A 162 -8.96 13.46 -28.09
N LYS A 163 -7.81 14.12 -28.01
CA LYS A 163 -6.65 13.86 -28.87
C LYS A 163 -6.04 12.50 -28.56
N LEU A 164 -5.91 12.16 -27.29
CA LEU A 164 -5.44 10.85 -26.85
C LEU A 164 -6.34 9.74 -27.39
N ASN A 165 -7.65 9.86 -27.27
CA ASN A 165 -8.63 8.89 -27.76
C ASN A 165 -8.55 8.68 -29.29
N ILE A 166 -8.28 9.75 -30.06
CA ILE A 166 -8.10 9.64 -31.51
C ILE A 166 -6.85 8.81 -31.81
N PHE A 167 -5.73 9.10 -31.16
CA PHE A 167 -4.48 8.38 -31.41
C PHE A 167 -4.56 6.91 -30.98
N LEU A 168 -5.25 6.60 -29.89
CA LEU A 168 -5.43 5.24 -29.40
C LEU A 168 -6.31 4.37 -30.34
N LYS A 169 -7.12 4.97 -31.23
CA LYS A 169 -7.90 4.24 -32.23
C LYS A 169 -7.09 3.79 -33.47
N ILE A 170 -5.92 4.37 -33.69
CA ILE A 170 -5.07 4.04 -34.85
C ILE A 170 -4.04 3.01 -34.41
N PRO A 171 -4.06 1.74 -34.87
CA PRO A 171 -3.27 0.64 -34.27
C PRO A 171 -1.79 0.92 -34.11
N LEU A 172 -1.09 1.36 -35.16
CA LEU A 172 0.35 1.64 -35.10
C LEU A 172 0.68 2.85 -34.21
N VAL A 173 -0.13 3.91 -34.30
CA VAL A 173 0.00 5.11 -33.47
C VAL A 173 -0.29 4.79 -32.01
N SER A 174 -1.32 3.97 -31.75
CA SER A 174 -1.68 3.51 -30.41
C SER A 174 -0.50 2.82 -29.72
N SER A 175 0.13 1.85 -30.39
CA SER A 175 1.29 1.16 -29.83
C SER A 175 2.45 2.11 -29.50
N LEU A 176 2.74 3.06 -30.39
CA LEU A 176 3.79 4.05 -30.16
C LEU A 176 3.46 5.00 -29.01
N ILE A 177 2.22 5.47 -28.92
CA ILE A 177 1.76 6.35 -27.84
C ILE A 177 1.82 5.64 -26.50
N LYS A 178 1.31 4.40 -26.39
CA LYS A 178 1.38 3.60 -25.17
C LYS A 178 2.81 3.45 -24.67
N LYS A 179 3.76 3.08 -25.56
CA LYS A 179 5.18 2.97 -25.21
C LYS A 179 5.77 4.30 -24.74
N LYS A 180 5.43 5.41 -25.41
CA LYS A 180 5.90 6.74 -24.99
C LYS A 180 5.35 7.16 -23.64
N LEU A 181 4.08 6.87 -23.35
CA LEU A 181 3.47 7.17 -22.07
C LEU A 181 4.08 6.31 -20.95
N GLN A 182 4.26 5.03 -21.17
CA GLN A 182 4.94 4.13 -20.22
C GLN A 182 6.38 4.59 -19.95
N ALA A 183 7.12 5.01 -20.99
CA ALA A 183 8.46 5.55 -20.83
C ALA A 183 8.46 6.87 -20.04
N ALA A 184 7.54 7.77 -20.32
CA ALA A 184 7.41 9.04 -19.61
C ALA A 184 7.00 8.87 -18.13
N LEU A 185 6.37 7.75 -17.80
CA LEU A 185 6.03 7.35 -16.44
C LEU A 185 7.11 6.48 -15.78
N GLY A 186 8.21 6.15 -16.49
CA GLY A 186 9.25 5.25 -15.98
C GLY A 186 8.80 3.78 -15.81
N LEU A 187 7.70 3.38 -16.45
CA LEU A 187 7.07 2.06 -16.29
C LEU A 187 7.36 1.12 -17.47
N THR A 188 8.47 1.30 -18.17
CA THR A 188 8.83 0.45 -19.33
C THR A 188 9.23 -0.96 -18.96
N GLU A 189 9.81 -1.14 -17.79
CA GLU A 189 10.32 -2.42 -17.29
C GLU A 189 9.39 -3.03 -16.23
N VAL A 190 8.27 -2.37 -15.97
CA VAL A 190 7.34 -2.82 -14.93
C VAL A 190 6.62 -4.10 -15.36
N ARG A 191 6.65 -5.09 -14.51
CA ARG A 191 5.94 -6.36 -14.65
C ARG A 191 4.55 -6.30 -14.02
N VAL A 192 4.42 -5.54 -12.93
CA VAL A 192 3.17 -5.34 -12.22
C VAL A 192 3.06 -3.92 -11.67
N VAL A 193 1.85 -3.38 -11.74
CA VAL A 193 1.46 -2.09 -11.14
C VAL A 193 0.38 -2.38 -10.11
N VAL A 194 0.60 -1.97 -8.85
CA VAL A 194 -0.29 -2.28 -7.73
C VAL A 194 -0.83 -0.99 -7.12
N SER A 195 -2.10 -0.97 -6.76
CA SER A 195 -2.71 0.08 -5.96
C SER A 195 -3.31 -0.49 -4.68
N GLY A 196 -3.24 0.29 -3.62
CA GLY A 196 -3.81 -0.06 -2.31
C GLY A 196 -3.89 1.14 -1.39
N ALA A 197 -4.17 0.90 -0.13
CA ALA A 197 -4.28 1.88 0.96
C ALA A 197 -5.47 2.87 0.88
N ALA A 198 -6.14 2.99 -0.26
CA ALA A 198 -7.36 3.78 -0.43
C ALA A 198 -8.16 3.28 -1.65
N ALA A 199 -9.42 3.65 -1.74
CA ALA A 199 -10.27 3.30 -2.87
C ALA A 199 -9.73 3.88 -4.18
N LEU A 200 -9.59 3.04 -5.20
CA LEU A 200 -9.17 3.43 -6.53
C LEU A 200 -10.41 3.57 -7.43
N PRO A 201 -10.72 4.78 -7.97
CA PRO A 201 -11.88 4.97 -8.83
C PRO A 201 -11.84 4.06 -10.07
N VAL A 202 -12.97 3.44 -10.40
CA VAL A 202 -13.11 2.55 -11.58
C VAL A 202 -12.75 3.30 -12.86
N SER A 203 -13.19 4.56 -12.98
CA SER A 203 -12.88 5.41 -14.12
C SER A 203 -11.37 5.60 -14.33
N LEU A 204 -10.60 5.65 -13.24
CA LEU A 204 -9.14 5.75 -13.30
C LEU A 204 -8.51 4.43 -13.73
N ILE A 205 -8.98 3.29 -13.21
CA ILE A 205 -8.55 1.94 -13.64
C ILE A 205 -8.77 1.78 -15.16
N ASP A 206 -9.96 2.09 -15.63
CA ASP A 206 -10.32 1.97 -17.04
C ASP A 206 -9.50 2.89 -17.93
N TRP A 207 -9.23 4.11 -17.46
CA TRP A 207 -8.36 5.02 -18.18
C TRP A 207 -6.97 4.43 -18.37
N TYR A 208 -6.36 3.86 -17.32
CA TYR A 208 -5.04 3.22 -17.39
C TYR A 208 -5.02 2.01 -18.32
N LYS A 209 -6.08 1.20 -18.34
CA LYS A 209 -6.24 0.11 -19.31
C LYS A 209 -6.15 0.62 -20.76
N THR A 210 -6.70 1.81 -21.07
CA THR A 210 -6.65 2.37 -22.44
C THR A 210 -5.22 2.63 -22.91
N ILE A 211 -4.33 3.01 -22.00
CA ILE A 211 -2.90 3.24 -22.30
C ILE A 211 -2.00 2.02 -22.07
N GLY A 212 -2.62 0.85 -21.79
CA GLY A 212 -1.92 -0.43 -21.64
C GLY A 212 -1.24 -0.64 -20.29
N ILE A 213 -1.67 0.07 -19.26
CA ILE A 213 -1.25 -0.14 -17.88
C ILE A 213 -2.42 -0.78 -17.12
N TYR A 214 -2.16 -1.94 -16.53
CA TYR A 214 -3.13 -2.72 -15.78
C TYR A 214 -2.78 -2.66 -14.30
N ILE A 215 -3.70 -2.14 -13.49
CA ILE A 215 -3.46 -1.90 -12.07
C ILE A 215 -4.14 -3.01 -11.26
N PHE A 216 -3.34 -3.77 -10.53
CA PHE A 216 -3.82 -4.68 -9.49
C PHE A 216 -4.30 -3.85 -8.31
N ASN A 217 -5.55 -4.01 -7.94
CA ASN A 217 -6.13 -3.28 -6.81
C ASN A 217 -6.22 -4.22 -5.61
N GLY A 218 -5.61 -3.84 -4.50
CA GLY A 218 -5.54 -4.66 -3.30
C GLY A 218 -6.15 -3.97 -2.07
N TYR A 219 -6.68 -4.78 -1.17
CA TYR A 219 -7.15 -4.37 0.14
C TYR A 219 -6.35 -5.06 1.22
N GLY A 220 -5.91 -4.28 2.17
CA GLY A 220 -5.19 -4.69 3.36
C GLY A 220 -4.97 -3.50 4.28
N MET A 221 -4.58 -3.76 5.48
CA MET A 221 -4.35 -2.78 6.53
C MET A 221 -3.12 -3.15 7.34
N THR A 222 -2.71 -2.29 8.26
CA THR A 222 -1.55 -2.57 9.12
C THR A 222 -1.76 -3.85 9.94
N GLU A 223 -2.97 -4.03 10.43
CA GLU A 223 -3.37 -5.10 11.33
C GLU A 223 -3.36 -6.50 10.67
N ASN A 224 -3.20 -6.56 9.35
CA ASN A 224 -3.11 -7.83 8.60
C ASN A 224 -1.92 -7.88 7.64
N CYS A 225 -0.85 -7.13 7.90
CA CYS A 225 0.35 -7.07 7.06
C CYS A 225 0.07 -6.78 5.57
N CYS A 226 -0.92 -5.94 5.26
CA CYS A 226 -1.40 -5.68 3.90
C CYS A 226 -1.95 -6.90 3.14
N VAL A 227 -2.27 -7.99 3.85
CA VAL A 227 -2.74 -9.24 3.26
C VAL A 227 -4.23 -9.41 3.52
N CYS A 228 -5.04 -9.22 2.50
CA CYS A 228 -6.45 -9.56 2.55
C CYS A 228 -6.92 -10.03 1.16
N THR A 229 -7.14 -9.10 0.25
CA THR A 229 -7.62 -9.41 -1.10
C THR A 229 -6.79 -8.70 -2.17
N ALA A 230 -6.84 -9.22 -3.39
CA ALA A 230 -6.26 -8.59 -4.56
C ALA A 230 -7.13 -8.84 -5.79
N LEU A 231 -7.35 -7.79 -6.60
CA LEU A 231 -8.06 -7.86 -7.87
C LEU A 231 -7.05 -7.96 -9.01
N ASP A 232 -7.07 -9.08 -9.71
CA ASP A 232 -6.34 -9.24 -10.97
C ASP A 232 -7.00 -8.39 -12.06
N PRO A 233 -6.32 -7.39 -12.64
CA PRO A 233 -6.89 -6.49 -13.64
C PRO A 233 -7.13 -7.15 -15.00
N TYR A 234 -6.66 -8.36 -15.22
CA TYR A 234 -6.90 -9.15 -16.44
C TYR A 234 -8.19 -9.94 -16.37
N GLN A 235 -8.80 -10.06 -15.20
CA GLN A 235 -10.10 -10.70 -15.05
C GLN A 235 -11.24 -9.77 -15.48
N PRO A 236 -12.26 -10.27 -16.19
CA PRO A 236 -13.40 -9.46 -16.61
C PRO A 236 -14.40 -9.19 -15.48
N LEU A 237 -14.34 -9.98 -14.40
CA LEU A 237 -15.25 -9.91 -13.26
C LEU A 237 -14.69 -9.02 -12.14
N GLY A 238 -15.54 -8.63 -11.20
CA GLY A 238 -15.15 -7.92 -10.00
C GLY A 238 -14.79 -6.44 -10.21
N VAL A 239 -15.28 -5.81 -11.28
CA VAL A 239 -15.02 -4.38 -11.53
C VAL A 239 -15.52 -3.53 -10.37
N GLY A 240 -14.64 -2.70 -9.81
CA GLY A 240 -14.93 -1.87 -8.62
C GLY A 240 -14.72 -2.59 -7.28
N SER A 241 -14.43 -3.90 -7.29
CA SER A 241 -14.03 -4.64 -6.09
C SER A 241 -12.56 -4.42 -5.74
N VAL A 242 -12.18 -4.91 -4.58
CA VAL A 242 -10.78 -5.04 -4.16
C VAL A 242 -10.26 -6.49 -4.32
N GLY A 243 -10.98 -7.29 -5.10
CA GLY A 243 -10.60 -8.64 -5.49
C GLY A 243 -11.10 -9.74 -4.58
N THR A 244 -10.49 -10.91 -4.74
CA THR A 244 -10.74 -12.10 -3.93
C THR A 244 -9.61 -12.29 -2.92
N VAL A 245 -9.75 -13.25 -1.99
CA VAL A 245 -8.71 -13.55 -0.99
C VAL A 245 -7.35 -13.78 -1.65
N SER A 246 -6.31 -13.17 -1.09
CA SER A 246 -4.94 -13.20 -1.63
C SER A 246 -4.11 -14.40 -1.14
N SER A 247 -4.69 -15.27 -0.31
CA SER A 247 -4.06 -16.49 0.20
C SER A 247 -5.12 -17.51 0.61
N PRO A 248 -4.87 -18.81 0.44
CA PRO A 248 -5.75 -19.87 0.92
C PRO A 248 -6.00 -19.86 2.44
N SER A 249 -5.05 -19.30 3.19
CA SER A 249 -5.14 -19.17 4.65
C SER A 249 -6.00 -17.99 5.09
N VAL A 250 -6.36 -17.07 4.19
CA VAL A 250 -7.26 -15.95 4.48
C VAL A 250 -8.71 -16.41 4.40
N LYS A 251 -9.48 -16.12 5.44
CA LYS A 251 -10.94 -16.28 5.42
C LYS A 251 -11.59 -14.94 5.70
N LEU A 252 -12.66 -14.68 5.00
CA LEU A 252 -13.48 -13.48 5.13
C LEU A 252 -14.88 -13.83 5.60
N LYS A 253 -15.47 -12.95 6.36
CA LYS A 253 -16.91 -12.92 6.64
C LYS A 253 -17.39 -11.48 6.71
N ILE A 254 -18.67 -11.28 6.44
CA ILE A 254 -19.36 -10.01 6.64
C ILE A 254 -20.31 -10.22 7.83
N THR A 255 -20.29 -9.31 8.80
CA THR A 255 -21.24 -9.36 9.92
C THR A 255 -22.63 -8.93 9.47
N ASP A 256 -23.65 -9.13 10.33
CA ASP A 256 -25.02 -8.66 10.04
C ASP A 256 -25.10 -7.15 9.88
N GLU A 257 -24.18 -6.41 10.52
CA GLU A 257 -24.04 -4.95 10.37
C GLU A 257 -23.24 -4.52 9.14
N GLY A 258 -22.72 -5.47 8.33
CA GLY A 258 -21.97 -5.22 7.13
C GLY A 258 -20.47 -5.01 7.35
N GLU A 259 -19.95 -5.24 8.58
CA GLU A 259 -18.50 -5.12 8.85
C GLU A 259 -17.72 -6.27 8.20
N ILE A 260 -16.62 -5.93 7.57
CA ILE A 260 -15.65 -6.90 7.03
C ILE A 260 -14.82 -7.45 8.19
N CYS A 261 -14.84 -8.76 8.36
CA CYS A 261 -13.97 -9.45 9.30
C CYS A 261 -13.09 -10.45 8.55
N MET A 262 -11.86 -10.60 9.00
CA MET A 262 -10.94 -11.57 8.42
C MET A 262 -10.21 -12.39 9.50
N THR A 263 -9.75 -13.57 9.12
CA THR A 263 -8.80 -14.37 9.91
C THR A 263 -7.73 -14.95 8.98
N GLY A 264 -6.57 -15.23 9.54
CA GLY A 264 -5.42 -15.77 8.84
C GLY A 264 -4.15 -15.62 9.68
N PRO A 265 -3.02 -16.15 9.22
CA PRO A 265 -1.76 -16.16 9.97
C PRO A 265 -0.97 -14.85 9.87
N PHE A 266 -1.55 -13.80 9.31
CA PHE A 266 -0.89 -12.50 9.04
C PHE A 266 -1.35 -11.39 9.98
N LEU A 267 -2.16 -11.72 11.00
CA LEU A 267 -2.75 -10.71 11.87
C LEU A 267 -1.71 -10.13 12.83
N LEU A 268 -1.96 -8.88 13.27
CA LEU A 268 -1.21 -8.30 14.37
C LEU A 268 -1.33 -9.18 15.62
N ASP A 269 -0.30 -9.13 16.47
CA ASP A 269 -0.36 -9.78 17.79
C ASP A 269 -1.31 -9.02 18.73
N SER A 270 -1.13 -7.72 18.81
CA SER A 270 -1.86 -6.85 19.74
C SER A 270 -1.69 -5.38 19.36
N TYR A 271 -2.39 -4.50 20.07
CA TYR A 271 -2.03 -3.09 20.11
C TYR A 271 -1.14 -2.81 21.34
N TYR A 272 0.01 -2.20 21.11
CA TYR A 272 1.03 -1.95 22.12
C TYR A 272 0.46 -1.22 23.34
N LYS A 273 0.56 -1.88 24.50
CA LYS A 273 0.06 -1.39 25.81
C LYS A 273 -1.42 -0.95 25.76
N ASN A 274 -2.25 -1.61 24.94
CA ASN A 274 -3.66 -1.29 24.80
C ASN A 274 -4.51 -2.57 24.62
N GLU A 275 -4.69 -3.26 25.74
CA GLU A 275 -5.43 -4.53 25.78
C GLU A 275 -6.92 -4.36 25.43
N GLU A 276 -7.53 -3.25 25.85
CA GLU A 276 -8.94 -2.95 25.57
C GLU A 276 -9.19 -2.91 24.06
N VAL A 277 -8.41 -2.12 23.35
CA VAL A 277 -8.53 -2.00 21.89
C VAL A 277 -8.14 -3.30 21.18
N THR A 278 -7.18 -4.05 21.73
CA THR A 278 -6.82 -5.37 21.18
C THR A 278 -8.04 -6.31 21.24
N ASN A 279 -8.70 -6.40 22.38
CA ASN A 279 -9.88 -7.25 22.58
C ASN A 279 -11.11 -6.76 21.79
N GLU A 280 -11.23 -5.46 21.54
CA GLU A 280 -12.27 -4.91 20.68
C GLU A 280 -12.05 -5.24 19.19
N THR A 281 -10.78 -5.32 18.78
CA THR A 281 -10.41 -5.52 17.36
C THR A 281 -10.24 -7.00 17.01
N LEU A 282 -9.64 -7.78 17.91
CA LEU A 282 -9.47 -9.23 17.75
C LEU A 282 -10.47 -9.96 18.61
N LYS A 283 -11.52 -10.51 17.99
CA LYS A 283 -12.58 -11.26 18.69
C LYS A 283 -12.69 -12.67 18.12
N ASP A 284 -12.58 -13.66 18.99
CA ASP A 284 -12.73 -15.08 18.61
C ASP A 284 -11.85 -15.50 17.42
N GLY A 285 -10.62 -14.94 17.33
CA GLY A 285 -9.67 -15.20 16.23
C GLY A 285 -9.99 -14.45 14.94
N TRP A 286 -10.92 -13.49 14.96
CA TRP A 286 -11.26 -12.64 13.83
C TRP A 286 -10.83 -11.21 14.08
N LEU A 287 -10.15 -10.64 13.07
CA LEU A 287 -9.88 -9.21 12.99
C LEU A 287 -11.15 -8.50 12.51
N HIS A 288 -11.71 -7.64 13.34
CA HIS A 288 -12.75 -6.68 13.01
C HIS A 288 -12.10 -5.45 12.41
N THR A 289 -12.25 -5.28 11.08
CA THR A 289 -11.47 -4.27 10.34
C THR A 289 -11.97 -2.84 10.56
N GLY A 290 -13.21 -2.68 10.98
CA GLY A 290 -13.90 -1.40 11.04
C GLY A 290 -14.31 -0.87 9.66
N ASP A 291 -14.05 -1.61 8.59
CA ASP A 291 -14.49 -1.30 7.23
C ASP A 291 -15.79 -2.05 6.92
N LEU A 292 -16.66 -1.42 6.13
CA LEU A 292 -17.92 -1.99 5.65
C LEU A 292 -17.76 -2.54 4.24
N GLY A 293 -18.51 -3.58 3.94
CA GLY A 293 -18.48 -4.17 2.62
C GLY A 293 -19.41 -5.34 2.42
N HIS A 294 -19.32 -5.95 1.27
CA HIS A 294 -20.03 -7.18 0.93
C HIS A 294 -19.16 -8.04 0.03
N ILE A 295 -19.48 -9.32 -0.02
CA ILE A 295 -18.88 -10.29 -0.94
C ILE A 295 -19.97 -10.71 -1.91
N ASP A 296 -19.70 -10.65 -3.22
CA ASP A 296 -20.63 -11.10 -4.24
C ASP A 296 -20.61 -12.64 -4.40
N ASP A 297 -21.48 -13.17 -5.27
CA ASP A 297 -21.61 -14.60 -5.52
C ASP A 297 -20.36 -15.23 -6.15
N ASP A 298 -19.51 -14.43 -6.78
CA ASP A 298 -18.24 -14.86 -7.37
C ASP A 298 -17.06 -14.73 -6.38
N GLY A 299 -17.31 -14.26 -5.14
CA GLY A 299 -16.34 -14.15 -4.07
C GLY A 299 -15.51 -12.85 -4.08
N PHE A 300 -15.90 -11.84 -4.87
CA PHE A 300 -15.24 -10.54 -4.87
C PHE A 300 -15.69 -9.68 -3.70
N LEU A 301 -14.72 -9.10 -3.00
CA LEU A 301 -14.95 -8.18 -1.90
C LEU A 301 -15.11 -6.73 -2.42
N TYR A 302 -16.18 -6.08 -2.02
CA TYR A 302 -16.43 -4.65 -2.24
C TYR A 302 -16.37 -3.93 -0.91
N VAL A 303 -15.45 -2.98 -0.78
CA VAL A 303 -15.36 -2.09 0.39
C VAL A 303 -16.25 -0.88 0.12
N THR A 304 -17.24 -0.65 0.97
CA THR A 304 -18.25 0.40 0.76
C THR A 304 -18.02 1.61 1.67
N GLY A 305 -17.38 1.42 2.82
CA GLY A 305 -17.15 2.52 3.76
C GLY A 305 -16.49 2.09 5.06
N ARG A 306 -16.71 2.90 6.10
CA ARG A 306 -16.23 2.60 7.46
C ARG A 306 -17.37 2.63 8.46
N VAL A 307 -17.35 1.70 9.39
CA VAL A 307 -18.35 1.61 10.46
C VAL A 307 -18.49 2.92 11.25
N LYS A 308 -17.37 3.60 11.52
CA LYS A 308 -17.35 4.85 12.31
C LYS A 308 -17.61 6.11 11.51
N ASP A 309 -17.55 6.06 10.18
CA ASP A 309 -17.80 7.23 9.32
C ASP A 309 -19.31 7.40 9.04
N ILE A 310 -20.11 6.39 9.37
CA ILE A 310 -21.56 6.50 9.27
C ILE A 310 -22.07 7.42 10.38
N PHE A 311 -22.70 8.51 9.99
CA PHE A 311 -23.35 9.38 10.93
C PHE A 311 -24.85 9.54 10.65
N LYS A 312 -25.61 9.71 11.71
CA LYS A 312 -27.04 9.92 11.64
C LYS A 312 -27.34 11.41 11.62
N THR A 313 -28.02 11.87 10.56
CA THR A 313 -28.49 13.27 10.49
C THR A 313 -29.52 13.55 11.58
N SER A 314 -29.76 14.84 11.87
CA SER A 314 -30.83 15.29 12.79
C SER A 314 -32.23 14.81 12.38
N LYS A 315 -32.42 14.44 11.12
CA LYS A 315 -33.67 13.89 10.56
C LYS A 315 -33.71 12.34 10.58
N GLY A 316 -32.75 11.69 11.23
CA GLY A 316 -32.72 10.24 11.41
C GLY A 316 -32.17 9.44 10.20
N LYS A 317 -31.73 10.10 9.14
CA LYS A 317 -31.08 9.40 8.00
C LYS A 317 -29.62 9.12 8.31
N TYR A 318 -29.16 7.92 8.01
CA TYR A 318 -27.75 7.57 8.02
C TYR A 318 -27.09 8.11 6.74
N ILE A 319 -25.93 8.70 6.89
CA ILE A 319 -25.07 9.16 5.78
C ILE A 319 -23.74 8.40 5.89
N GLU A 320 -23.35 7.85 4.78
CA GLU A 320 -22.08 7.17 4.55
C GLU A 320 -21.25 8.01 3.56
N PRO A 321 -20.30 8.84 4.04
CA PRO A 321 -19.56 9.79 3.19
C PRO A 321 -18.80 9.12 2.04
N SER A 322 -18.21 7.95 2.29
CA SER A 322 -17.44 7.19 1.30
C SER A 322 -18.24 6.81 0.06
N VAL A 323 -19.53 6.53 0.20
CA VAL A 323 -20.42 6.26 -0.93
C VAL A 323 -20.55 7.51 -1.81
N LEU A 324 -20.72 8.69 -1.18
CA LEU A 324 -20.80 9.96 -1.89
C LEU A 324 -19.47 10.30 -2.58
N GLU A 325 -18.35 10.13 -1.89
CA GLU A 325 -17.00 10.36 -2.44
C GLU A 325 -16.72 9.46 -3.64
N SER A 326 -17.13 8.18 -3.58
CA SER A 326 -17.03 7.25 -4.71
C SER A 326 -17.83 7.72 -5.93
N TYR A 327 -19.06 8.25 -5.73
CA TYR A 327 -19.85 8.82 -6.82
C TYR A 327 -19.14 10.04 -7.42
N PHE A 328 -18.63 10.96 -6.61
CA PHE A 328 -17.90 12.14 -7.09
C PHE A 328 -16.59 11.77 -7.79
N GLY A 329 -15.86 10.77 -7.30
CA GLY A 329 -14.62 10.28 -7.93
C GLY A 329 -14.84 9.67 -9.32
N ASN A 330 -16.05 9.25 -9.65
CA ASN A 330 -16.40 8.69 -10.95
C ASN A 330 -16.99 9.74 -11.92
N ILE A 331 -17.21 10.98 -11.48
CA ILE A 331 -17.65 12.07 -12.37
C ILE A 331 -16.42 12.59 -13.12
N THR A 332 -16.35 12.26 -14.40
CA THR A 332 -15.38 12.86 -15.33
C THR A 332 -16.08 14.00 -16.06
N GLU A 333 -15.62 15.25 -15.87
CA GLU A 333 -16.02 16.38 -16.73
C GLU A 333 -15.56 16.21 -18.18
#